data_b15ebf47551e6a28d05410d6ee78e05b
#
_entry.id   b15ebf47551e6a28d05410d6ee78e05b
#
_cell.length_a   1.000
_cell.length_b   1.000
_cell.length_c   1.000
_cell.angle_alpha   90.00
_cell.angle_beta   90.00
_cell.angle_gamma   90.00
#
_symmetry.space_group_name_H-M   'P 1'
#
loop_
_entity.id
_entity.type
_entity.pdbx_description
1 polymer ?
#
loop_
_entity_poly.entity_id
_entity_poly.type
_entity_poly.pdbx_seq_one_letter_code
_entity_poly.pdbx_strand_id
1 'polypeptide(L)'
;MVWWEAILLFCGGWAAGIVNAMAGGGSSLTVPLLVLAGVPGNFANGSNRLGIFVSNGTTILSFHRQGVTAYKEAVPFLLPVVIGSLIGSVAISQITDRAFETIFGILMLPIIFLSLREPKTADSTSEYSKTVIFIVFLLIGIYAGAIQMGVGLVLLAFLTRVGLSLIHI
;
A
#
# COMPACT_ATOMS: atom_id res chain seq x y z
N MET A 1 -22.30 17.44 -2.42
CA MET A 1 -21.23 17.51 -1.41
C MET A 1 -21.51 18.67 -0.49
N VAL A 2 -21.71 18.42 0.78
CA VAL A 2 -21.93 19.47 1.77
C VAL A 2 -20.56 20.00 2.21
N TRP A 3 -20.47 21.29 2.59
CA TRP A 3 -19.19 21.95 2.92
C TRP A 3 -18.34 21.20 3.98
N TRP A 4 -18.97 20.56 4.95
CA TRP A 4 -18.30 19.77 5.98
C TRP A 4 -17.63 18.49 5.42
N GLU A 5 -18.21 17.87 4.38
CA GLU A 5 -17.62 16.71 3.69
C GLU A 5 -16.32 17.11 3.00
N ALA A 6 -16.26 18.30 2.40
CA ALA A 6 -15.05 18.82 1.79
C ALA A 6 -13.94 19.04 2.82
N ILE A 7 -14.28 19.59 4.00
CA ILE A 7 -13.31 19.76 5.10
C ILE A 7 -12.81 18.40 5.60
N LEU A 8 -13.73 17.44 5.79
CA LEU A 8 -13.40 16.10 6.25
C LEU A 8 -12.48 15.38 5.26
N LEU A 9 -12.78 15.47 3.96
CA LEU A 9 -11.93 14.88 2.91
C LEU A 9 -10.57 15.58 2.80
N PHE A 10 -10.53 16.90 2.97
CA PHE A 10 -9.27 17.64 2.94
C PHE A 10 -8.38 17.28 4.15
N CYS A 11 -8.90 17.37 5.37
CA CYS A 11 -8.15 17.04 6.58
C CYS A 11 -7.76 15.56 6.62
N GLY A 12 -8.70 14.69 6.25
CA GLY A 12 -8.46 13.24 6.19
C GLY A 12 -7.43 12.87 5.10
N GLY A 13 -7.50 13.50 3.93
CA GLY A 13 -6.53 13.32 2.86
C GLY A 13 -5.13 13.80 3.26
N TRP A 14 -5.04 14.92 3.98
CA TRP A 14 -3.78 15.42 4.50
C TRP A 14 -3.17 14.46 5.53
N ALA A 15 -3.96 14.00 6.51
CA ALA A 15 -3.52 13.02 7.49
C ALA A 15 -3.11 11.69 6.83
N ALA A 16 -3.90 11.22 5.85
CA ALA A 16 -3.60 10.03 5.08
C ALA A 16 -2.30 10.15 4.26
N GLY A 17 -1.99 11.36 3.74
CA GLY A 17 -0.73 11.64 3.06
C GLY A 17 0.48 11.45 3.97
N ILE A 18 0.40 11.94 5.22
CA ILE A 18 1.44 11.75 6.23
C ILE A 18 1.62 10.25 6.54
N VAL A 19 0.52 9.55 6.82
CA VAL A 19 0.54 8.11 7.11
C VAL A 19 1.10 7.32 5.92
N ASN A 20 0.74 7.72 4.69
CA ASN A 20 1.26 7.07 3.49
C ASN A 20 2.77 7.26 3.31
N ALA A 21 3.29 8.46 3.58
CA ALA A 21 4.71 8.73 3.49
C ALA A 21 5.54 7.96 4.54
N MET A 22 4.97 7.73 5.74
CA MET A 22 5.65 7.04 6.83
C MET A 22 5.60 5.51 6.71
N ALA A 23 4.46 4.96 6.29
CA ALA A 23 4.21 3.52 6.37
C ALA A 23 3.49 2.95 5.14
N GLY A 24 3.19 3.74 4.10
CA GLY A 24 2.46 3.27 2.91
C GLY A 24 1.02 2.83 3.20
N GLY A 25 0.42 3.32 4.30
CA GLY A 25 -0.91 2.92 4.78
C GLY A 25 -2.02 3.95 4.58
N GLY A 26 -1.78 5.05 3.85
CA GLY A 26 -2.73 6.16 3.70
C GLY A 26 -4.11 5.78 3.16
N SER A 27 -4.19 4.78 2.30
CA SER A 27 -5.46 4.29 1.75
C SER A 27 -6.41 3.69 2.79
N SER A 28 -5.90 3.27 3.95
CA SER A 28 -6.74 2.82 5.07
C SER A 28 -7.60 3.94 5.68
N LEU A 29 -7.21 5.20 5.45
CA LEU A 29 -7.96 6.39 5.85
C LEU A 29 -8.77 6.98 4.70
N THR A 30 -8.17 7.14 3.51
CA THR A 30 -8.80 7.84 2.39
C THR A 30 -9.97 7.06 1.79
N VAL A 31 -9.87 5.74 1.63
CA VAL A 31 -10.96 4.95 1.01
C VAL A 31 -12.22 4.96 1.88
N PRO A 32 -12.18 4.69 3.20
CA PRO A 32 -13.36 4.82 4.05
C PRO A 32 -13.96 6.24 4.05
N LEU A 33 -13.13 7.28 4.06
CA LEU A 33 -13.61 8.66 4.02
C LEU A 33 -14.37 8.98 2.72
N LEU A 34 -13.87 8.48 1.58
CA LEU A 34 -14.56 8.62 0.29
C LEU A 34 -15.90 7.87 0.29
N VAL A 35 -15.93 6.64 0.84
CA VAL A 35 -17.18 5.86 0.94
C VAL A 35 -18.17 6.55 1.88
N LEU A 36 -17.74 7.08 3.02
CA LEU A 36 -18.58 7.87 3.92
C LEU A 36 -19.10 9.16 3.27
N ALA A 37 -18.35 9.74 2.34
CA ALA A 37 -18.80 10.87 1.53
C ALA A 37 -19.71 10.46 0.36
N GLY A 38 -20.16 9.19 0.31
CA GLY A 38 -21.11 8.68 -0.67
C GLY A 38 -20.50 8.23 -2.01
N VAL A 39 -19.17 8.11 -2.09
CA VAL A 39 -18.51 7.57 -3.29
C VAL A 39 -18.61 6.04 -3.27
N PRO A 40 -19.10 5.39 -4.35
CA PRO A 40 -19.14 3.93 -4.44
C PRO A 40 -17.75 3.30 -4.22
N GLY A 41 -17.69 2.15 -3.53
CA GLY A 41 -16.45 1.57 -3.02
C GLY A 41 -15.37 1.35 -4.07
N ASN A 42 -15.73 0.80 -5.25
CA ASN A 42 -14.78 0.61 -6.36
C ASN A 42 -14.26 1.95 -6.92
N PHE A 43 -15.12 2.98 -7.01
CA PHE A 43 -14.71 4.32 -7.44
C PHE A 43 -13.83 4.99 -6.39
N ALA A 44 -14.14 4.84 -5.10
CA ALA A 44 -13.31 5.32 -4.00
C ALA A 44 -11.90 4.71 -4.06
N ASN A 45 -11.81 3.39 -4.25
CA ASN A 45 -10.54 2.69 -4.42
C ASN A 45 -9.78 3.15 -5.67
N GLY A 46 -10.47 3.30 -6.81
CA GLY A 46 -9.88 3.74 -8.06
C GLY A 46 -9.35 5.18 -7.99
N SER A 47 -10.16 6.12 -7.50
CA SER A 47 -9.77 7.54 -7.39
C SER A 47 -8.64 7.76 -6.38
N ASN A 48 -8.63 6.99 -5.27
CA ASN A 48 -7.55 7.02 -4.29
C ASN A 48 -6.18 6.69 -4.90
N ARG A 49 -6.13 5.85 -5.94
CA ARG A 49 -4.86 5.47 -6.61
C ARG A 49 -4.13 6.67 -7.21
N LEU A 50 -4.86 7.64 -7.76
CA LEU A 50 -4.26 8.87 -8.27
C LEU A 50 -3.58 9.67 -7.15
N GLY A 51 -4.25 9.80 -6.01
CA GLY A 51 -3.68 10.45 -4.82
C GLY A 51 -2.41 9.75 -4.32
N ILE A 52 -2.45 8.43 -4.22
CA ILE A 52 -1.28 7.63 -3.82
C ILE A 52 -0.14 7.73 -4.85
N PHE A 53 -0.45 7.72 -6.14
CA PHE A 53 0.56 7.88 -7.20
C PHE A 53 1.30 9.20 -7.07
N VAL A 54 0.58 10.32 -6.90
CA VAL A 54 1.16 11.64 -6.70
C VAL A 54 1.97 11.69 -5.40
N SER A 55 1.42 11.15 -4.30
CA SER A 55 2.09 11.09 -3.00
C SER A 55 3.41 10.32 -3.08
N ASN A 56 3.41 9.14 -3.69
CA ASN A 56 4.61 8.33 -3.84
C ASN A 56 5.63 8.99 -4.77
N GLY A 57 5.18 9.62 -5.86
CA GLY A 57 6.07 10.36 -6.77
C GLY A 57 6.78 11.52 -6.06
N THR A 58 6.06 12.30 -5.25
CA THR A 58 6.66 13.39 -4.46
C THR A 58 7.60 12.85 -3.38
N THR A 59 7.28 11.73 -2.75
CA THR A 59 8.13 11.06 -1.76
C THR A 59 9.45 10.58 -2.38
N ILE A 60 9.39 9.91 -3.54
CA ILE A 60 10.58 9.45 -4.27
C ILE A 60 11.46 10.65 -4.65
N LEU A 61 10.85 11.73 -5.18
CA LEU A 61 11.59 12.93 -5.55
C LEU A 61 12.26 13.59 -4.33
N SER A 62 11.57 13.61 -3.19
CA SER A 62 12.10 14.14 -1.94
C SER A 62 13.30 13.35 -1.45
N PHE A 63 13.20 12.00 -1.43
CA PHE A 63 14.31 11.12 -1.04
C PHE A 63 15.50 11.23 -2.00
N HIS A 64 15.23 11.29 -3.30
CA HIS A 64 16.28 11.48 -4.30
C HIS A 64 17.05 12.79 -4.07
N ARG A 65 16.35 13.90 -3.76
CA ARG A 65 16.98 15.19 -3.42
C ARG A 65 17.80 15.14 -2.14
N GLN A 66 17.50 14.24 -1.24
CA GLN A 66 18.24 14.00 0.01
C GLN A 66 19.40 12.99 -0.17
N GLY A 67 19.68 12.54 -1.40
CA GLY A 67 20.77 11.63 -1.71
C GLY A 67 20.45 10.14 -1.48
N VAL A 68 19.20 9.80 -1.17
CA VAL A 68 18.80 8.40 -1.02
C VAL A 68 18.61 7.77 -2.41
N THR A 69 19.41 6.76 -2.75
CA THR A 69 19.44 6.12 -4.08
C THR A 69 19.04 4.65 -4.07
N ALA A 70 18.44 4.16 -2.99
CA ALA A 70 18.03 2.77 -2.80
C ALA A 70 17.03 2.23 -3.85
N TYR A 71 16.47 3.11 -4.70
CA TYR A 71 15.55 2.71 -5.77
C TYR A 71 16.17 1.73 -6.78
N LYS A 72 17.51 1.77 -6.98
CA LYS A 72 18.20 0.85 -7.90
C LYS A 72 18.08 -0.61 -7.48
N GLU A 73 18.02 -0.85 -6.17
CA GLU A 73 17.89 -2.18 -5.59
C GLU A 73 16.45 -2.69 -5.61
N ALA A 74 15.48 -1.75 -5.69
CA ALA A 74 14.07 -2.09 -5.84
C ALA A 74 13.71 -2.56 -7.28
N VAL A 75 14.51 -2.20 -8.30
CA VAL A 75 14.23 -2.50 -9.71
C VAL A 75 13.93 -3.98 -9.98
N PRO A 76 14.68 -4.98 -9.46
CA PRO A 76 14.38 -6.39 -9.71
C PRO A 76 13.00 -6.83 -9.20
N PHE A 77 12.46 -6.15 -8.19
CA PHE A 77 11.17 -6.46 -7.58
C PHE A 77 10.00 -5.77 -8.28
N LEU A 78 10.26 -4.79 -9.14
CA LEU A 78 9.20 -4.05 -9.85
C LEU A 78 8.41 -4.96 -10.79
N LEU A 79 9.08 -5.85 -11.52
CA LEU A 79 8.42 -6.69 -12.51
C LEU A 79 7.31 -7.57 -11.90
N PRO A 80 7.58 -8.41 -10.88
CA PRO A 80 6.53 -9.22 -10.26
C PRO A 80 5.43 -8.38 -9.62
N VAL A 81 5.78 -7.23 -9.00
CA VAL A 81 4.79 -6.33 -8.41
C VAL A 81 3.89 -5.72 -9.47
N VAL A 82 4.43 -5.26 -10.60
CA VAL A 82 3.64 -4.68 -11.70
C VAL A 82 2.70 -5.72 -12.29
N ILE A 83 3.20 -6.93 -12.60
CA ILE A 83 2.36 -8.03 -13.12
C ILE A 83 1.25 -8.35 -12.11
N GLY A 84 1.60 -8.55 -10.84
CA GLY A 84 0.63 -8.81 -9.78
C GLY A 84 -0.41 -7.70 -9.65
N SER A 85 0.02 -6.43 -9.68
CA SER A 85 -0.90 -5.30 -9.53
C SER A 85 -1.88 -5.15 -10.69
N LEU A 86 -1.48 -5.48 -11.91
CA LEU A 86 -2.38 -5.55 -13.05
C LEU A 86 -3.43 -6.64 -12.86
N ILE A 87 -3.01 -7.84 -12.46
CA ILE A 87 -3.94 -8.95 -12.18
C ILE A 87 -4.92 -8.56 -11.07
N GLY A 88 -4.42 -8.03 -9.95
CA GLY A 88 -5.24 -7.62 -8.81
C GLY A 88 -6.23 -6.51 -9.16
N SER A 89 -5.80 -5.51 -9.94
CA SER A 89 -6.67 -4.40 -10.34
C SER A 89 -7.79 -4.84 -11.29
N VAL A 90 -7.51 -5.76 -12.21
CA VAL A 90 -8.53 -6.33 -13.09
C VAL A 90 -9.49 -7.20 -12.28
N ALA A 91 -8.98 -8.05 -11.39
CA ALA A 91 -9.83 -8.90 -10.56
C ALA A 91 -10.80 -8.09 -9.69
N ILE A 92 -10.31 -7.03 -9.03
CA ILE A 92 -11.15 -6.22 -8.15
C ILE A 92 -12.17 -5.38 -8.91
N SER A 93 -11.90 -4.98 -10.15
CA SER A 93 -12.82 -4.22 -10.98
C SER A 93 -14.05 -5.04 -11.45
N GLN A 94 -14.00 -6.37 -11.32
CA GLN A 94 -15.11 -7.25 -11.70
C GLN A 94 -16.10 -7.51 -10.55
N ILE A 95 -15.79 -7.12 -9.33
CA ILE A 95 -16.68 -7.32 -8.19
C ILE A 95 -17.61 -6.12 -7.97
N THR A 96 -18.73 -6.38 -7.29
CA THR A 96 -19.67 -5.32 -6.92
C THR A 96 -19.13 -4.42 -5.81
N ASP A 97 -19.59 -3.17 -5.74
CA ASP A 97 -19.19 -2.22 -4.68
C ASP A 97 -19.43 -2.81 -3.29
N ARG A 98 -20.55 -3.50 -3.07
CA ARG A 98 -20.87 -4.14 -1.79
C ARG A 98 -19.87 -5.26 -1.43
N ALA A 99 -19.46 -6.06 -2.41
CA ALA A 99 -18.45 -7.09 -2.19
C ALA A 99 -17.09 -6.45 -1.88
N PHE A 100 -16.71 -5.39 -2.60
CA PHE A 100 -15.50 -4.62 -2.33
C PHE A 100 -15.49 -4.07 -0.89
N GLU A 101 -16.54 -3.38 -0.48
CA GLU A 101 -16.65 -2.78 0.87
C GLU A 101 -16.57 -3.84 1.97
N THR A 102 -17.17 -5.01 1.75
CA THR A 102 -17.12 -6.13 2.69
C THR A 102 -15.70 -6.68 2.82
N ILE A 103 -15.04 -6.97 1.69
CA ILE A 103 -13.66 -7.47 1.66
C ILE A 103 -12.71 -6.46 2.28
N PHE A 104 -12.86 -5.18 1.91
CA PHE A 104 -12.06 -4.08 2.44
C PHE A 104 -12.20 -3.97 3.96
N GLY A 105 -13.44 -4.00 4.48
CA GLY A 105 -13.71 -3.94 5.91
C GLY A 105 -13.12 -5.12 6.68
N ILE A 106 -13.26 -6.35 6.16
CA ILE A 106 -12.67 -7.55 6.77
C ILE A 106 -11.14 -7.46 6.81
N LEU A 107 -10.50 -7.01 5.74
CA LEU A 107 -9.04 -6.89 5.66
C LEU A 107 -8.49 -5.71 6.48
N MET A 108 -9.30 -4.69 6.70
CA MET A 108 -8.91 -3.53 7.50
C MET A 108 -8.55 -3.91 8.94
N LEU A 109 -9.31 -4.82 9.56
CA LEU A 109 -9.10 -5.23 10.95
C LEU A 109 -7.70 -5.83 11.20
N PRO A 110 -7.25 -6.87 10.47
CA PRO A 110 -5.91 -7.44 10.67
C PRO A 110 -4.80 -6.46 10.32
N ILE A 111 -4.99 -5.56 9.36
CA ILE A 111 -3.98 -4.56 8.98
C ILE A 111 -3.83 -3.52 10.08
N ILE A 112 -4.92 -3.02 10.66
CA ILE A 112 -4.86 -2.12 11.81
C ILE A 112 -4.15 -2.82 12.98
N PHE A 113 -4.50 -4.08 13.25
CA PHE A 113 -3.85 -4.84 14.31
C PHE A 113 -2.35 -5.05 14.07
N LEU A 114 -1.94 -5.32 12.83
CA LEU A 114 -0.54 -5.43 12.43
C LEU A 114 0.19 -4.09 12.56
N SER A 115 -0.47 -2.97 12.26
CA SER A 115 0.12 -1.63 12.35
C SER A 115 0.41 -1.19 13.80
N LEU A 116 -0.32 -1.76 14.76
CA LEU A 116 -0.10 -1.50 16.19
C LEU A 116 1.00 -2.37 16.80
N ARG A 117 1.48 -3.38 16.08
CA ARG A 117 2.60 -4.23 16.54
C ARG A 117 3.93 -3.68 16.03
N GLU A 118 4.89 -3.59 16.93
CA GLU A 118 6.27 -3.31 16.54
C GLU A 118 6.80 -4.41 15.61
N PRO A 119 7.45 -4.06 14.50
CA PRO A 119 8.10 -5.03 13.64
C PRO A 119 9.18 -5.77 14.46
N LYS A 120 9.01 -7.06 14.65
CA LYS A 120 10.10 -7.87 15.23
C LYS A 120 11.19 -8.02 14.17
N THR A 121 12.36 -7.51 14.44
CA THR A 121 13.57 -7.81 13.66
C THR A 121 13.84 -9.30 13.81
N ALA A 122 13.82 -10.03 12.71
CA ALA A 122 14.21 -11.44 12.72
C ALA A 122 15.74 -11.51 12.61
N ASP A 123 16.38 -12.12 13.59
CA ASP A 123 17.83 -12.39 13.59
C ASP A 123 18.26 -13.48 12.58
N SER A 124 17.37 -13.90 11.69
CA SER A 124 17.64 -14.99 10.76
C SER A 124 18.00 -14.46 9.37
N THR A 125 19.23 -14.58 8.99
CA THR A 125 19.75 -14.49 7.61
C THR A 125 19.31 -15.71 6.79
N SER A 126 18.02 -15.86 6.55
CA SER A 126 17.52 -16.92 5.67
C SER A 126 17.67 -16.44 4.23
N GLU A 127 18.59 -17.03 3.47
CA GLU A 127 18.69 -16.83 2.02
C GLU A 127 17.47 -17.46 1.34
N TYR A 128 16.49 -16.66 0.98
CA TYR A 128 15.34 -17.15 0.21
C TYR A 128 15.72 -17.31 -1.27
N SER A 129 15.26 -18.40 -1.87
CA SER A 129 15.40 -18.61 -3.31
C SER A 129 14.78 -17.46 -4.09
N LYS A 130 15.40 -17.06 -5.21
CA LYS A 130 14.89 -16.03 -6.13
C LYS A 130 13.45 -16.29 -6.56
N THR A 131 13.07 -17.56 -6.73
CA THR A 131 11.71 -17.98 -7.05
C THR A 131 10.71 -17.65 -5.93
N VAL A 132 11.09 -17.90 -4.67
CA VAL A 132 10.23 -17.56 -3.52
C VAL A 132 10.03 -16.05 -3.42
N ILE A 133 11.09 -15.28 -3.58
CA ILE A 133 11.04 -13.82 -3.58
C ILE A 133 10.11 -13.33 -4.70
N PHE A 134 10.26 -13.84 -5.93
CA PHE A 134 9.40 -13.49 -7.06
C PHE A 134 7.92 -13.76 -6.77
N ILE A 135 7.59 -14.96 -6.26
CA ILE A 135 6.20 -15.32 -5.93
C ILE A 135 5.63 -14.42 -4.85
N VAL A 136 6.39 -14.12 -3.80
CA VAL A 136 5.91 -13.25 -2.73
C VAL A 136 5.66 -11.84 -3.22
N PHE A 137 6.57 -11.27 -4.01
CA PHE A 137 6.37 -9.94 -4.59
C PHE A 137 5.22 -9.90 -5.60
N LEU A 138 4.98 -10.99 -6.33
CA LEU A 138 3.81 -11.15 -7.18
C LEU A 138 2.50 -11.13 -6.36
N LEU A 139 2.44 -11.88 -5.26
CA LEU A 139 1.28 -11.91 -4.36
C LEU A 139 1.05 -10.55 -3.68
N ILE A 140 2.11 -9.89 -3.23
CA ILE A 140 2.04 -8.53 -2.70
C ILE A 140 1.54 -7.58 -3.78
N GLY A 141 1.98 -7.74 -5.03
CA GLY A 141 1.51 -6.98 -6.18
C GLY A 141 0.01 -7.19 -6.42
N ILE A 142 -0.48 -8.43 -6.41
CA ILE A 142 -1.92 -8.74 -6.56
C ILE A 142 -2.73 -8.03 -5.47
N TYR A 143 -2.29 -8.14 -4.22
CA TYR A 143 -2.91 -7.46 -3.10
C TYR A 143 -2.91 -5.92 -3.28
N ALA A 144 -1.76 -5.35 -3.64
CA ALA A 144 -1.61 -3.92 -3.90
C ALA A 144 -2.49 -3.44 -5.05
N GLY A 145 -2.58 -4.22 -6.11
CA GLY A 145 -3.44 -3.95 -7.26
C GLY A 145 -4.93 -4.04 -6.94
N ALA A 146 -5.34 -4.95 -6.06
CA ALA A 146 -6.73 -5.12 -5.67
C ALA A 146 -7.19 -4.04 -4.67
N ILE A 147 -6.51 -3.90 -3.54
CA ILE A 147 -7.02 -3.18 -2.36
C ILE A 147 -6.10 -2.02 -1.96
N GLN A 148 -4.79 -2.15 -2.18
CA GLN A 148 -3.76 -1.14 -1.89
C GLN A 148 -3.61 -0.74 -0.41
N MET A 149 -4.51 -1.15 0.47
CA MET A 149 -4.51 -0.76 1.88
C MET A 149 -3.32 -1.39 2.63
N GLY A 150 -2.50 -0.56 3.30
CA GLY A 150 -1.42 -1.03 4.15
C GLY A 150 -0.31 -1.82 3.43
N VAL A 151 -0.16 -1.69 2.11
CA VAL A 151 0.87 -2.38 1.32
C VAL A 151 2.27 -2.11 1.86
N GLY A 152 2.55 -0.88 2.29
CA GLY A 152 3.82 -0.53 2.90
C GLY A 152 4.11 -1.32 4.18
N LEU A 153 3.09 -1.55 5.01
CA LEU A 153 3.23 -2.37 6.23
C LEU A 153 3.48 -3.85 5.89
N VAL A 154 2.79 -4.37 4.88
CA VAL A 154 3.00 -5.75 4.40
C VAL A 154 4.40 -5.92 3.83
N LEU A 155 4.85 -4.96 3.01
CA LEU A 155 6.21 -4.93 2.48
C LEU A 155 7.25 -4.84 3.60
N LEU A 156 7.06 -3.93 4.55
CA LEU A 156 7.96 -3.78 5.69
C LEU A 156 8.04 -5.06 6.51
N ALA A 157 6.89 -5.67 6.83
CA ALA A 157 6.84 -6.93 7.58
C ALA A 157 7.51 -8.09 6.84
N PHE A 158 7.44 -8.11 5.51
CA PHE A 158 8.14 -9.10 4.70
C PHE A 158 9.63 -8.81 4.63
N LEU A 159 10.03 -7.58 4.29
CA LEU A 159 11.43 -7.18 4.19
C LEU A 159 12.19 -7.35 5.50
N THR A 160 11.56 -7.09 6.64
CA THR A 160 12.18 -7.31 7.96
C THR A 160 12.39 -8.79 8.29
N ARG A 161 11.64 -9.70 7.65
CA ARG A 161 11.79 -11.16 7.85
C ARG A 161 12.72 -11.82 6.85
N VAL A 162 12.80 -11.31 5.63
CA VAL A 162 13.65 -11.86 4.55
C VAL A 162 15.12 -11.52 4.77
N GLY A 163 15.40 -10.81 5.84
CA GLY A 163 16.74 -10.37 6.18
C GLY A 163 17.10 -9.12 5.39
N LEU A 164 17.14 -8.09 6.11
CA LEU A 164 17.67 -6.78 5.81
C LEU A 164 19.12 -6.76 5.31
N SER A 165 19.56 -7.81 4.67
CA SER A 165 20.78 -7.79 3.84
C SER A 165 20.70 -6.71 2.75
N LEU A 166 19.48 -6.24 2.44
CA LEU A 166 19.21 -5.16 1.49
C LEU A 166 19.14 -3.76 2.14
N ILE A 167 19.17 -3.66 3.46
CA ILE A 167 19.09 -2.37 4.19
C ILE A 167 20.44 -2.00 4.86
N HIS A 168 21.44 -2.80 4.71
CA HIS A 168 22.81 -2.39 5.03
C HIS A 168 23.40 -1.54 3.88
N ILE A 169 22.68 -0.44 3.59
CA ILE A 169 23.19 0.64 2.76
C ILE A 169 23.08 1.92 3.55
#